data_c66fd51940aff641040dfbebbbbb12c1
#
_entry.id   c66fd51940aff641040dfbebbbbb12c1
#
_cell.length_a   1.000
_cell.length_b   1.000
_cell.length_c   1.000
_cell.angle_alpha   90.00
_cell.angle_beta   90.00
_cell.angle_gamma   90.00
#
_symmetry.space_group_name_H-M   'P 1'
#
loop_
_entity.id
_entity.type
_entity.pdbx_description
1 polymer ?
#
loop_
_entity_poly.entity_id
_entity_poly.type
_entity_poly.pdbx_seq_one_letter_code
_entity_poly.pdbx_strand_id
1 'polypeptide(L)'
;MASLPDHLRRGMKLIVVGCNPGDRSARVGHYYAGRGNEFWPLLYDAGIVPELLESKDDKRVIEFGVGLTDLVKRATRGAEEIERHEFAEGRILLAQKLEEYAPRVVAFNGKMVYEKFAQCKCKLGLQKKTVYGAHVFVLPSTSGLNATGQGVKRRYFRQLGEFLRRLN
;
A
#
# COMPACT_ATOMS: atom_id res chain seq x y z
N MET A 1 15.22 12.11 8.74
CA MET A 1 14.10 12.29 7.81
C MET A 1 12.81 11.91 8.50
N ALA A 2 11.79 12.69 8.26
CA ALA A 2 10.48 12.40 8.83
C ALA A 2 9.91 11.12 8.23
N SER A 3 9.27 10.31 9.06
CA SER A 3 8.50 9.16 8.61
C SER A 3 7.02 9.52 8.69
N LEU A 4 6.18 8.76 8.01
CA LEU A 4 4.73 8.92 8.14
C LEU A 4 4.23 7.98 9.24
N PRO A 5 3.26 8.44 10.07
CA PRO A 5 2.65 7.54 11.03
C PRO A 5 1.84 6.46 10.31
N ASP A 6 1.76 5.29 10.90
CA ASP A 6 0.87 4.26 10.39
C ASP A 6 -0.58 4.63 10.70
N HIS A 7 -1.48 4.34 9.76
CA HIS A 7 -2.92 4.46 9.98
C HIS A 7 -3.49 3.05 10.04
N LEU A 8 -3.46 2.45 11.22
CA LEU A 8 -3.81 1.05 11.41
C LEU A 8 -4.79 0.87 12.57
N ARG A 9 -5.64 -0.15 12.43
CA ARG A 9 -6.57 -0.61 13.45
C ARG A 9 -6.78 -2.11 13.26
N ARG A 10 -7.09 -2.83 14.32
CA ARG A 10 -7.33 -4.28 14.23
C ARG A 10 -8.54 -4.59 13.37
N GLY A 11 -8.44 -5.66 12.60
CA GLY A 11 -9.56 -6.22 11.85
C GLY A 11 -10.03 -5.40 10.65
N MET A 12 -9.16 -4.58 10.07
CA MET A 12 -9.50 -3.80 8.89
C MET A 12 -9.77 -4.71 7.69
N LYS A 13 -10.63 -4.25 6.78
CA LYS A 13 -10.88 -5.00 5.56
C LYS A 13 -9.64 -5.03 4.66
N LEU A 14 -8.80 -3.98 4.73
CA LEU A 14 -7.65 -3.81 3.86
C LEU A 14 -6.56 -3.01 4.57
N ILE A 15 -5.32 -3.48 4.45
CA ILE A 15 -4.13 -2.65 4.74
C ILE A 15 -3.36 -2.52 3.43
N VAL A 16 -3.03 -1.28 3.05
CA VAL A 16 -2.19 -1.01 1.88
C VAL A 16 -0.77 -0.74 2.36
N VAL A 17 0.18 -1.43 1.76
CA VAL A 17 1.61 -1.31 2.09
C VAL A 17 2.33 -0.62 0.95
N GLY A 18 2.91 0.55 1.23
CA GLY A 18 3.79 1.24 0.30
C GLY A 18 5.25 0.86 0.54
N CYS A 19 6.14 1.29 -0.35
CA CYS A 19 7.56 1.06 -0.20
C CYS A 19 8.13 1.90 0.95
N ASN A 20 8.06 3.20 0.80
CA ASN A 20 8.48 4.18 1.79
C ASN A 20 7.94 5.57 1.36
N PRO A 21 7.92 6.56 2.26
CA PRO A 21 7.51 7.89 1.87
C PRO A 21 8.46 8.49 0.84
N GLY A 22 7.92 9.13 -0.20
CA GLY A 22 8.71 9.97 -1.07
C GLY A 22 8.94 11.33 -0.41
N ASP A 23 9.82 12.15 -0.99
CA ASP A 23 10.18 13.45 -0.44
C ASP A 23 8.95 14.33 -0.14
N ARG A 24 8.04 14.43 -1.11
CA ARG A 24 6.87 15.28 -0.94
C ARG A 24 5.95 14.76 0.17
N SER A 25 5.68 13.45 0.18
CA SER A 25 4.83 12.84 1.22
C SER A 25 5.42 13.08 2.62
N ALA A 26 6.72 12.90 2.77
CA ALA A 26 7.40 13.14 4.04
C ALA A 26 7.32 14.61 4.45
N ARG A 27 7.50 15.52 3.48
CA ARG A 27 7.50 16.95 3.74
C ARG A 27 6.12 17.47 4.17
N VAL A 28 5.05 16.98 3.53
CA VAL A 28 3.69 17.42 3.87
C VAL A 28 3.05 16.55 4.96
N GLY A 29 3.63 15.38 5.26
CA GLY A 29 3.14 14.52 6.33
C GLY A 29 1.96 13.63 5.96
N HIS A 30 1.77 13.33 4.68
CA HIS A 30 0.62 12.56 4.21
C HIS A 30 1.00 11.53 3.16
N TYR A 31 0.29 10.39 3.16
CA TYR A 31 0.52 9.29 2.23
C TYR A 31 0.16 9.66 0.79
N TYR A 32 1.01 9.22 -0.13
CA TYR A 32 0.76 9.32 -1.57
C TYR A 32 0.49 10.76 -2.02
N ALA A 33 1.28 11.70 -1.52
CA ALA A 33 1.15 13.13 -1.82
C ALA A 33 2.01 13.59 -2.99
N GLY A 34 2.83 12.73 -3.56
CA GLY A 34 3.70 13.07 -4.68
C GLY A 34 2.91 13.47 -5.91
N ARG A 35 3.49 14.36 -6.72
CA ARG A 35 2.87 14.78 -7.98
C ARG A 35 2.70 13.59 -8.90
N GLY A 36 1.52 13.48 -9.51
CA GLY A 36 1.19 12.39 -10.40
C GLY A 36 0.95 11.06 -9.73
N ASN A 37 0.95 11.00 -8.39
CA ASN A 37 0.56 9.78 -7.70
C ASN A 37 -0.94 9.57 -7.85
N GLU A 38 -1.35 8.41 -8.32
CA GLU A 38 -2.73 8.14 -8.69
C GLU A 38 -3.49 7.34 -7.63
N PHE A 39 -2.88 7.15 -6.44
CA PHE A 39 -3.47 6.29 -5.41
C PHE A 39 -4.90 6.71 -5.03
N TRP A 40 -5.10 7.97 -4.71
CA TRP A 40 -6.40 8.43 -4.20
C TRP A 40 -7.52 8.32 -5.23
N PRO A 41 -7.34 8.76 -6.48
CA PRO A 41 -8.36 8.55 -7.51
C PRO A 41 -8.63 7.08 -7.80
N LEU A 42 -7.59 6.23 -7.80
CA LEU A 42 -7.77 4.80 -8.06
C LEU A 42 -8.52 4.10 -6.94
N LEU A 43 -8.25 4.49 -5.68
CA LEU A 43 -8.94 3.94 -4.53
C LEU A 43 -10.44 4.22 -4.58
N TYR A 44 -10.80 5.45 -4.97
CA TYR A 44 -12.18 5.87 -5.14
C TYR A 44 -12.83 5.18 -6.35
N ASP A 45 -12.17 5.17 -7.50
CA ASP A 45 -12.69 4.54 -8.71
C ASP A 45 -13.01 3.06 -8.50
N ALA A 46 -12.21 2.38 -7.70
CA ALA A 46 -12.41 0.97 -7.37
C ALA A 46 -13.54 0.73 -6.36
N GLY A 47 -14.12 1.78 -5.80
CA GLY A 47 -15.17 1.67 -4.80
C GLY A 47 -14.67 1.20 -3.43
N ILE A 48 -13.37 1.29 -3.18
CA ILE A 48 -12.79 0.87 -1.90
C ILE A 48 -13.13 1.89 -0.82
N VAL A 49 -13.18 3.16 -1.19
CA VAL A 49 -13.69 4.24 -0.34
C VAL A 49 -14.87 4.90 -1.05
N PRO A 50 -15.87 5.43 -0.31
CA PRO A 50 -17.10 5.96 -0.91
C PRO A 50 -17.00 7.39 -1.41
N GLU A 51 -15.90 8.09 -1.15
CA GLU A 51 -15.70 9.46 -1.60
C GLU A 51 -14.26 9.67 -2.06
N LEU A 52 -14.06 10.64 -2.94
CA LEU A 52 -12.74 10.98 -3.45
C LEU A 52 -11.96 11.74 -2.37
N LEU A 53 -10.99 11.06 -1.78
CA LEU A 53 -10.09 11.65 -0.78
C LEU A 53 -8.86 12.23 -1.47
N GLU A 54 -8.21 13.15 -0.77
CA GLU A 54 -6.89 13.65 -1.15
C GLU A 54 -5.88 13.21 -0.09
N SER A 55 -4.59 13.40 -0.36
CA SER A 55 -3.54 13.01 0.58
C SER A 55 -3.72 13.65 1.96
N LYS A 56 -4.18 14.89 2.03
CA LYS A 56 -4.44 15.58 3.30
C LYS A 56 -5.50 14.88 4.15
N ASP A 57 -6.33 14.05 3.54
CA ASP A 57 -7.40 13.31 4.21
C ASP A 57 -6.99 11.88 4.58
N ASP A 58 -5.70 11.56 4.51
CA ASP A 58 -5.22 10.19 4.59
C ASP A 58 -5.67 9.43 5.86
N LYS A 59 -5.80 10.12 6.99
CA LYS A 59 -6.30 9.49 8.22
C LYS A 59 -7.74 8.99 8.11
N ARG A 60 -8.53 9.58 7.22
CA ARG A 60 -9.94 9.23 7.08
C ARG A 60 -10.16 7.84 6.49
N VAL A 61 -9.13 7.23 5.87
CA VAL A 61 -9.27 5.87 5.33
C VAL A 61 -9.66 4.86 6.42
N ILE A 62 -9.27 5.13 7.67
CA ILE A 62 -9.62 4.26 8.80
C ILE A 62 -11.15 4.13 8.94
N GLU A 63 -11.88 5.22 8.71
CA GLU A 63 -13.34 5.23 8.78
C GLU A 63 -13.97 4.24 7.79
N PHE A 64 -13.25 3.93 6.71
CA PHE A 64 -13.74 3.04 5.67
C PHE A 64 -13.10 1.65 5.73
N GLY A 65 -12.45 1.33 6.84
CA GLY A 65 -11.84 0.02 7.05
C GLY A 65 -10.53 -0.19 6.30
N VAL A 66 -9.87 0.89 5.89
CA VAL A 66 -8.60 0.83 5.16
C VAL A 66 -7.48 1.36 6.04
N GLY A 67 -6.36 0.64 6.07
CA GLY A 67 -5.16 1.07 6.77
C GLY A 67 -4.02 1.37 5.81
N LEU A 68 -3.08 2.18 6.25
CA LEU A 68 -1.91 2.56 5.47
C LEU A 68 -0.65 2.38 6.30
N THR A 69 0.37 1.78 5.68
CA THR A 69 1.71 1.65 6.26
C THR A 69 2.74 1.56 5.15
N ASP A 70 4.01 1.66 5.49
CA ASP A 70 5.12 1.50 4.57
C ASP A 70 6.06 0.38 5.02
N LEU A 71 6.68 -0.30 4.07
CA LEU A 71 7.67 -1.35 4.35
C LEU A 71 8.90 -0.74 5.02
N VAL A 72 9.36 0.40 4.54
CA VAL A 72 10.50 1.15 5.09
C VAL A 72 10.00 2.53 5.50
N LYS A 73 10.32 2.95 6.71
CA LYS A 73 9.77 4.22 7.24
C LYS A 73 10.59 5.44 6.85
N ARG A 74 11.86 5.28 6.50
CA ARG A 74 12.72 6.41 6.12
C ARG A 74 12.34 6.93 4.72
N ALA A 75 12.10 8.22 4.60
CA ALA A 75 11.80 8.85 3.34
C ALA A 75 13.02 8.92 2.43
N THR A 76 12.83 8.69 1.14
CA THR A 76 13.88 8.83 0.13
C THR A 76 13.27 9.42 -1.15
N ARG A 77 14.10 9.89 -2.07
CA ARG A 77 13.64 10.35 -3.38
C ARG A 77 13.15 9.19 -4.23
N GLY A 78 13.87 8.07 -4.19
CA GLY A 78 13.55 6.88 -4.95
C GLY A 78 13.91 5.63 -4.17
N ALA A 79 13.27 4.52 -4.52
CA ALA A 79 13.47 3.25 -3.82
C ALA A 79 14.91 2.74 -3.91
N GLU A 80 15.66 3.16 -4.93
CA GLU A 80 17.07 2.77 -5.10
C GLU A 80 17.98 3.32 -4.01
N GLU A 81 17.53 4.32 -3.25
CA GLU A 81 18.29 4.87 -2.13
C GLU A 81 18.10 4.07 -0.84
N ILE A 82 17.18 3.11 -0.84
CA ILE A 82 16.93 2.26 0.34
C ILE A 82 17.97 1.14 0.35
N GLU A 83 18.62 0.97 1.50
CA GLU A 83 19.66 -0.04 1.64
C GLU A 83 19.06 -1.40 1.99
N ARG A 84 19.83 -2.46 1.70
CA ARG A 84 19.40 -3.83 1.93
C ARG A 84 18.97 -4.09 3.40
N HIS A 85 19.74 -3.54 4.35
CA HIS A 85 19.43 -3.74 5.76
C HIS A 85 18.12 -3.09 6.19
N GLU A 86 17.75 -1.98 5.53
CA GLU A 86 16.48 -1.31 5.81
C GLU A 86 15.29 -2.17 5.38
N PHE A 87 15.42 -2.85 4.23
CA PHE A 87 14.39 -3.81 3.81
C PHE A 87 14.32 -5.00 4.77
N ALA A 88 15.46 -5.49 5.26
CA ALA A 88 15.49 -6.60 6.20
C ALA A 88 14.78 -6.27 7.52
N GLU A 89 15.04 -5.09 8.07
CA GLU A 89 14.36 -4.61 9.26
C GLU A 89 12.87 -4.36 8.99
N GLY A 90 12.58 -3.77 7.84
CA GLY A 90 11.19 -3.50 7.43
C GLY A 90 10.35 -4.76 7.31
N ARG A 91 10.91 -5.84 6.77
CA ARG A 91 10.22 -7.12 6.69
C ARG A 91 9.78 -7.63 8.05
N ILE A 92 10.68 -7.54 9.03
CA ILE A 92 10.39 -8.00 10.40
C ILE A 92 9.26 -7.15 11.01
N LEU A 93 9.39 -5.83 10.91
CA LEU A 93 8.40 -4.92 11.49
C LEU A 93 7.05 -5.03 10.80
N LEU A 94 7.03 -5.15 9.49
CA LEU A 94 5.76 -5.30 8.75
C LEU A 94 5.08 -6.63 9.09
N ALA A 95 5.84 -7.72 9.18
CA ALA A 95 5.29 -9.01 9.58
C ALA A 95 4.62 -8.93 10.95
N GLN A 96 5.27 -8.26 11.91
CA GLN A 96 4.69 -8.05 13.24
C GLN A 96 3.39 -7.26 13.18
N LYS A 97 3.35 -6.21 12.37
CA LYS A 97 2.13 -5.39 12.20
C LYS A 97 0.99 -6.19 11.58
N LEU A 98 1.28 -6.97 10.54
CA LEU A 98 0.25 -7.77 9.87
C LEU A 98 -0.30 -8.85 10.80
N GLU A 99 0.55 -9.46 11.62
CA GLU A 99 0.10 -10.42 12.61
C GLU A 99 -0.77 -9.76 13.69
N GLU A 100 -0.33 -8.61 14.21
CA GLU A 100 -1.03 -7.90 15.27
C GLU A 100 -2.37 -7.34 14.82
N TYR A 101 -2.40 -6.67 13.67
CA TYR A 101 -3.60 -5.98 13.20
C TYR A 101 -4.56 -6.87 12.42
N ALA A 102 -4.10 -8.02 11.96
CA ALA A 102 -4.92 -9.07 11.36
C ALA A 102 -5.93 -8.55 10.31
N PRO A 103 -5.48 -7.86 9.25
CA PRO A 103 -6.40 -7.42 8.21
C PRO A 103 -6.95 -8.61 7.43
N ARG A 104 -8.09 -8.44 6.77
CA ARG A 104 -8.62 -9.49 5.90
C ARG A 104 -7.81 -9.59 4.61
N VAL A 105 -7.37 -8.46 4.08
CA VAL A 105 -6.56 -8.36 2.87
C VAL A 105 -5.40 -7.40 3.11
N VAL A 106 -4.22 -7.76 2.63
CA VAL A 106 -3.09 -6.84 2.54
C VAL A 106 -2.76 -6.62 1.07
N ALA A 107 -2.73 -5.38 0.63
CA ALA A 107 -2.39 -5.01 -0.74
C ALA A 107 -1.05 -4.29 -0.75
N PHE A 108 -0.13 -4.76 -1.58
CA PHE A 108 1.18 -4.14 -1.76
C PHE A 108 1.12 -3.21 -2.96
N ASN A 109 1.44 -1.95 -2.75
CA ASN A 109 1.40 -0.93 -3.79
C ASN A 109 2.67 -0.96 -4.63
N GLY A 110 2.77 -1.99 -5.48
CA GLY A 110 3.87 -2.23 -6.38
C GLY A 110 4.46 -3.63 -6.23
N LYS A 111 4.86 -4.23 -7.35
CA LYS A 111 5.50 -5.56 -7.34
C LYS A 111 6.79 -5.55 -6.52
N MET A 112 7.58 -4.50 -6.65
CA MET A 112 8.86 -4.41 -5.96
C MET A 112 8.68 -4.46 -4.45
N VAL A 113 7.67 -3.76 -3.92
CA VAL A 113 7.39 -3.75 -2.49
C VAL A 113 7.08 -5.16 -1.98
N TYR A 114 6.20 -5.87 -2.69
CA TYR A 114 5.89 -7.23 -2.31
C TYR A 114 7.10 -8.15 -2.41
N GLU A 115 7.85 -8.06 -3.51
CA GLU A 115 9.03 -8.91 -3.73
C GLU A 115 10.11 -8.66 -2.68
N LYS A 116 10.27 -7.43 -2.22
CA LYS A 116 11.20 -7.12 -1.11
C LYS A 116 10.69 -7.70 0.21
N PHE A 117 9.40 -7.69 0.44
CA PHE A 117 8.82 -8.29 1.64
C PHE A 117 8.85 -9.82 1.60
N ALA A 118 8.36 -10.41 0.51
CA ALA A 118 8.20 -11.86 0.39
C ALA A 118 9.48 -12.58 -0.02
N GLN A 119 10.47 -11.86 -0.53
CA GLN A 119 11.74 -12.41 -1.02
C GLN A 119 11.54 -13.42 -2.16
N CYS A 120 10.56 -13.18 -3.01
CA CYS A 120 10.28 -13.99 -4.20
C CYS A 120 9.65 -13.14 -5.28
N LYS A 121 9.69 -13.60 -6.51
CA LYS A 121 9.03 -12.94 -7.64
C LYS A 121 7.52 -13.15 -7.56
N CYS A 122 6.77 -12.25 -8.18
CA CYS A 122 5.31 -12.35 -8.18
C CYS A 122 4.72 -11.82 -9.50
N LYS A 123 3.43 -12.08 -9.68
CA LYS A 123 2.59 -11.45 -10.70
C LYS A 123 1.64 -10.48 -10.00
N LEU A 124 1.10 -9.54 -10.77
CA LEU A 124 0.06 -8.63 -10.25
C LEU A 124 -1.21 -9.41 -9.91
N GLY A 125 -1.98 -8.87 -8.99
CA GLY A 125 -3.29 -9.42 -8.62
C GLY A 125 -3.25 -10.25 -7.35
N LEU A 126 -4.29 -11.05 -7.16
CA LEU A 126 -4.42 -11.91 -5.99
C LEU A 126 -3.35 -13.00 -6.01
N GLN A 127 -2.66 -13.15 -4.89
CA GLN A 127 -1.62 -14.17 -4.71
C GLN A 127 -2.22 -15.44 -4.12
N LYS A 128 -1.58 -16.58 -4.37
CA LYS A 128 -2.00 -17.86 -3.78
C LYS A 128 -1.65 -17.94 -2.30
N LYS A 129 -0.49 -17.38 -1.91
CA LYS A 129 -0.03 -17.40 -0.52
C LYS A 129 -0.76 -16.34 0.29
N THR A 130 -1.04 -16.68 1.55
CA THR A 130 -1.57 -15.73 2.52
C THR A 130 -0.45 -15.33 3.50
N VAL A 131 -0.69 -14.24 4.24
CA VAL A 131 0.25 -13.77 5.26
C VAL A 131 -0.55 -13.60 6.56
N TYR A 132 -0.27 -14.44 7.55
CA TYR A 132 -1.00 -14.48 8.82
C TYR A 132 -2.52 -14.52 8.61
N GLY A 133 -2.95 -15.33 7.64
CA GLY A 133 -4.38 -15.49 7.32
C GLY A 133 -4.96 -14.41 6.43
N ALA A 134 -4.22 -13.33 6.14
CA ALA A 134 -4.69 -12.30 5.24
C ALA A 134 -4.45 -12.71 3.78
N HIS A 135 -5.43 -12.46 2.94
CA HIS A 135 -5.24 -12.58 1.49
C HIS A 135 -4.26 -11.49 1.03
N VAL A 136 -3.42 -11.82 0.05
CA VAL A 136 -2.42 -10.90 -0.47
C VAL A 136 -2.78 -10.49 -1.89
N PHE A 137 -2.75 -9.19 -2.13
CA PHE A 137 -3.02 -8.62 -3.45
C PHE A 137 -1.85 -7.72 -3.85
N VAL A 138 -1.32 -7.91 -5.07
CA VAL A 138 -0.21 -7.08 -5.56
C VAL A 138 -0.74 -6.14 -6.63
N LEU A 139 -0.62 -4.84 -6.37
CA LEU A 139 -1.07 -3.78 -7.24
C LEU A 139 0.09 -3.24 -8.07
N PRO A 140 -0.16 -2.71 -9.28
CA PRO A 140 0.85 -1.88 -9.93
C PRO A 140 1.06 -0.60 -9.10
N SER A 141 2.31 -0.13 -9.04
CA SER A 141 2.63 1.08 -8.27
C SER A 141 1.85 2.29 -8.78
N THR A 142 1.33 3.08 -7.85
CA THR A 142 0.59 4.32 -8.17
C THR A 142 1.52 5.52 -8.35
N SER A 143 2.82 5.35 -8.14
CA SER A 143 3.80 6.43 -8.31
C SER A 143 3.70 7.04 -9.72
N GLY A 144 3.79 8.35 -9.81
CA GLY A 144 3.86 9.06 -11.09
C GLY A 144 5.07 8.70 -11.92
N LEU A 145 6.10 8.08 -11.31
CA LEU A 145 7.30 7.60 -12.00
C LEU A 145 7.11 6.22 -12.62
N ASN A 146 6.01 5.53 -12.30
CA ASN A 146 5.75 4.21 -12.84
C ASN A 146 5.26 4.29 -14.28
N ALA A 147 5.96 3.58 -15.18
CA ALA A 147 5.63 3.54 -16.62
C ALA A 147 4.40 2.68 -16.95
N THR A 148 3.86 1.94 -15.99
CA THR A 148 2.66 1.14 -16.20
C THR A 148 1.49 2.02 -16.62
N GLY A 149 0.80 1.65 -17.69
CA GLY A 149 -0.33 2.41 -18.21
C GLY A 149 -1.48 2.52 -17.21
N GLN A 150 -2.20 3.63 -17.27
CA GLN A 150 -3.30 3.91 -16.35
C GLN A 150 -4.43 2.87 -16.44
N GLY A 151 -4.70 2.33 -17.62
CA GLY A 151 -5.71 1.28 -17.78
C GLY A 151 -5.38 0.02 -17.00
N VAL A 152 -4.10 -0.35 -16.92
CA VAL A 152 -3.65 -1.50 -16.14
C VAL A 152 -3.81 -1.22 -14.65
N LYS A 153 -3.41 -0.04 -14.19
CA LYS A 153 -3.57 0.37 -12.79
C LYS A 153 -5.04 0.31 -12.37
N ARG A 154 -5.92 0.88 -13.18
CA ARG A 154 -7.36 0.90 -12.92
C ARG A 154 -7.93 -0.52 -12.85
N ARG A 155 -7.54 -1.39 -13.77
CA ARG A 155 -8.00 -2.78 -13.80
C ARG A 155 -7.71 -3.50 -12.51
N TYR A 156 -6.48 -3.42 -12.02
CA TYR A 156 -6.09 -4.15 -10.80
C TYR A 156 -6.68 -3.53 -9.54
N PHE A 157 -6.83 -2.22 -9.47
CA PHE A 157 -7.54 -1.59 -8.36
C PHE A 157 -9.01 -2.01 -8.32
N ARG A 158 -9.66 -2.08 -9.47
CA ARG A 158 -11.06 -2.55 -9.56
C ARG A 158 -11.17 -4.02 -9.16
N GLN A 159 -10.22 -4.85 -9.55
CA GLN A 159 -10.19 -6.25 -9.12
C GLN A 159 -10.09 -6.35 -7.59
N LEU A 160 -9.24 -5.54 -6.99
CA LEU A 160 -9.12 -5.49 -5.53
C LEU A 160 -10.45 -5.07 -4.91
N GLY A 161 -11.08 -4.03 -5.42
CA GLY A 161 -12.38 -3.58 -4.92
C GLY A 161 -13.45 -4.66 -4.98
N GLU A 162 -13.53 -5.38 -6.11
CA GLU A 162 -14.45 -6.50 -6.27
C GLU A 162 -14.16 -7.62 -5.28
N PHE A 163 -12.88 -7.96 -5.10
CA PHE A 163 -12.48 -9.00 -4.16
C PHE A 163 -12.91 -8.65 -2.73
N LEU A 164 -12.69 -7.41 -2.33
CA LEU A 164 -13.12 -6.94 -1.00
C LEU A 164 -14.62 -7.05 -0.81
N ARG A 165 -15.40 -6.71 -1.82
CA ARG A 165 -16.88 -6.82 -1.75
C ARG A 165 -17.32 -8.27 -1.62
N ARG A 166 -16.63 -9.22 -2.25
CA ARG A 166 -16.97 -10.65 -2.16
C ARG A 166 -16.69 -11.23 -0.78
N LEU A 167 -15.75 -10.66 -0.05
CA LEU A 167 -15.40 -11.13 1.30
C LEU A 167 -16.40 -10.69 2.36
N ASN A 168 -17.24 -9.73 2.05
CA ASN A 168 -18.24 -9.23 3.00
C ASN A 168 -19.51 -10.07 2.97
#